data_7e58aa06ebb99dc65178144b6fd22be6
#
_entry.id   7e58aa06ebb99dc65178144b6fd22be6
#
_cell.length_a   1.000
_cell.length_b   1.000
_cell.length_c   1.000
_cell.angle_alpha   90.00
_cell.angle_beta   90.00
_cell.angle_gamma   90.00
#
_symmetry.space_group_name_H-M   'P 1'
#
loop_
_entity.id
_entity.type
_entity.pdbx_description
1 polymer ?
#
loop_
_entity_poly.entity_id
_entity_poly.type
_entity_poly.pdbx_seq_one_letter_code
_entity_poly.pdbx_strand_id
1 'polypeptide(L)'
;NIPEEMKDVLLKPTTDSITFLNHSDNGDFDIPLRWQSKGTQKYIRILDALYDLITSPHVYYLDELGEDLHNDLLYYYLNVFIFNSDKSQLVITSQETTLLSQDMINENRGVVWFVEKNKETASSEYARGDSFGLHKNLSLYNSYRIGRLGAKPELGSIFINLED
;
A
#
# COMPACT_ATOMS: atom_id res chain seq x y z
N ASN A 1 20.42 26.14 26.03
CA ASN A 1 20.93 25.67 24.73
C ASN A 1 20.42 24.27 24.50
N ILE A 2 19.50 24.14 23.58
CA ILE A 2 18.97 22.83 23.12
C ILE A 2 20.04 22.25 22.18
N PRO A 3 20.50 20.99 22.41
CA PRO A 3 21.44 20.33 21.50
C PRO A 3 20.89 20.30 20.06
N GLU A 4 21.80 20.43 19.07
CA GLU A 4 21.41 20.47 17.63
C GLU A 4 20.56 19.28 17.23
N GLU A 5 20.91 18.07 17.73
CA GLU A 5 20.18 16.82 17.50
C GLU A 5 18.73 16.84 18.03
N MET A 6 18.47 17.60 19.10
CA MET A 6 17.11 17.78 19.63
C MET A 6 16.31 18.86 18.88
N LYS A 7 16.99 19.79 18.20
CA LYS A 7 16.31 20.81 17.39
C LYS A 7 15.61 20.16 16.19
N ASP A 8 16.25 19.18 15.53
CA ASP A 8 15.68 18.48 14.40
C ASP A 8 14.45 17.63 14.78
N VAL A 9 14.40 17.11 16.00
CA VAL A 9 13.23 16.38 16.52
C VAL A 9 12.10 17.32 16.91
N LEU A 10 12.44 18.50 17.46
CA LEU A 10 11.46 19.51 17.89
C LEU A 10 10.91 20.37 16.73
N LEU A 11 11.66 20.45 15.62
CA LEU A 11 11.28 21.26 14.45
C LEU A 11 10.62 20.43 13.34
N LYS A 12 10.60 19.09 13.44
CA LYS A 12 9.76 18.30 12.53
C LYS A 12 8.31 18.61 12.86
N PRO A 13 7.52 19.12 11.90
CA PRO A 13 6.10 19.33 12.15
C PRO A 13 5.48 18.00 12.57
N THR A 14 5.02 17.93 13.80
CA THR A 14 4.22 16.80 14.24
C THR A 14 2.94 16.81 13.38
N THR A 15 2.39 15.66 13.07
CA THR A 15 1.09 15.54 12.35
C THR A 15 0.00 16.41 12.97
N ASP A 16 0.14 16.79 14.23
CA ASP A 16 -0.78 17.67 14.97
C ASP A 16 -0.69 19.15 14.54
N SER A 17 0.41 19.56 13.87
CA SER A 17 0.60 20.95 13.40
C SER A 17 0.10 21.19 11.96
N ILE A 18 -0.30 20.14 11.25
CA ILE A 18 -0.79 20.26 9.87
C ILE A 18 -2.28 20.61 9.90
N THR A 19 -2.64 21.72 9.24
CA THR A 19 -4.03 22.14 9.02
C THR A 19 -4.31 22.28 7.53
N PHE A 20 -5.55 22.04 7.14
CA PHE A 20 -6.06 22.23 5.78
C PHE A 20 -6.93 23.45 5.75
N LEU A 21 -6.53 24.46 4.98
CA LEU A 21 -7.38 25.61 4.71
C LEU A 21 -8.48 25.21 3.74
N ASN A 22 -9.72 25.34 4.18
CA ASN A 22 -10.90 25.06 3.39
C ASN A 22 -11.61 26.35 3.04
N HIS A 23 -11.92 26.51 1.76
CA HIS A 23 -12.66 27.65 1.24
C HIS A 23 -14.14 27.30 1.11
N SER A 24 -15.03 28.14 1.61
CA SER A 24 -16.46 28.01 1.46
C SER A 24 -17.14 29.34 1.20
N ASP A 25 -18.40 29.32 0.74
CA ASP A 25 -19.19 30.52 0.52
C ASP A 25 -19.42 31.33 1.81
N ASN A 26 -19.28 30.71 2.97
CA ASN A 26 -19.43 31.32 4.29
C ASN A 26 -18.11 31.79 4.92
N GLY A 27 -17.02 31.71 4.19
CA GLY A 27 -15.67 32.07 4.64
C GLY A 27 -14.72 30.85 4.74
N ASP A 28 -13.47 31.16 4.99
CA ASP A 28 -12.40 30.19 5.09
C ASP A 28 -12.30 29.65 6.52
N PHE A 29 -11.94 28.37 6.65
CA PHE A 29 -11.72 27.74 7.94
C PHE A 29 -10.67 26.64 7.87
N ASP A 30 -9.96 26.45 8.97
CA ASP A 30 -8.92 25.46 9.10
C ASP A 30 -9.42 24.16 9.71
N ILE A 31 -9.10 23.03 9.08
CA ILE A 31 -9.37 21.70 9.63
C ILE A 31 -8.03 21.03 9.95
N PRO A 32 -7.74 20.72 11.21
CA PRO A 32 -6.55 19.96 11.59
C PRO A 32 -6.51 18.58 10.92
N LEU A 33 -5.32 18.10 10.56
CA LEU A 33 -5.13 16.78 9.93
C LEU A 33 -5.78 15.65 10.75
N ARG A 34 -5.72 15.74 12.09
CA ARG A 34 -6.35 14.74 12.99
C ARG A 34 -7.87 14.60 12.82
N TRP A 35 -8.54 15.61 12.25
CA TRP A 35 -10.00 15.61 11.98
C TRP A 35 -10.33 15.19 10.55
N GLN A 36 -9.32 14.99 9.71
CA GLN A 36 -9.50 14.47 8.37
C GLN A 36 -9.83 12.96 8.42
N SER A 37 -10.28 12.42 7.27
CA SER A 37 -10.51 11.00 7.13
C SER A 37 -9.22 10.21 7.39
N LYS A 38 -9.33 8.95 7.80
CA LYS A 38 -8.17 8.06 7.99
C LYS A 38 -7.33 7.96 6.71
N GLY A 39 -7.99 7.85 5.55
CA GLY A 39 -7.31 7.82 4.26
C GLY A 39 -6.50 9.07 3.99
N THR A 40 -7.05 10.27 4.26
CA THR A 40 -6.32 11.52 4.14
C THR A 40 -5.11 11.57 5.06
N GLN A 41 -5.29 11.16 6.32
CA GLN A 41 -4.21 11.11 7.30
C GLN A 41 -3.10 10.15 6.87
N LYS A 42 -3.47 8.95 6.40
CA LYS A 42 -2.51 7.95 5.90
C LYS A 42 -1.78 8.47 4.67
N TYR A 43 -2.51 9.04 3.70
CA TYR A 43 -1.92 9.55 2.47
C TYR A 43 -0.85 10.62 2.75
N ILE A 44 -1.14 11.57 3.62
CA ILE A 44 -0.15 12.58 4.01
C ILE A 44 1.11 11.96 4.63
N ARG A 45 0.95 10.95 5.49
CA ARG A 45 2.11 10.28 6.11
C ARG A 45 2.99 9.54 5.12
N ILE A 46 2.40 8.91 4.10
CA ILE A 46 3.20 8.18 3.09
C ILE A 46 3.83 9.10 2.05
N LEU A 47 3.39 10.37 1.93
CA LEU A 47 4.02 11.35 1.03
C LEU A 47 5.46 11.68 1.43
N ASP A 48 5.78 11.68 2.72
CA ASP A 48 7.16 11.88 3.19
C ASP A 48 8.08 10.76 2.66
N ALA A 49 7.63 9.51 2.79
CA ALA A 49 8.37 8.36 2.26
C ALA A 49 8.50 8.43 0.72
N LEU A 50 7.46 8.89 0.02
CA LEU A 50 7.52 9.07 -1.43
C LEU A 50 8.53 10.16 -1.83
N TYR A 51 8.54 11.26 -1.11
CA TYR A 51 9.50 12.35 -1.34
C TYR A 51 10.94 11.84 -1.18
N ASP A 52 11.24 11.12 -0.10
CA ASP A 52 12.55 10.53 0.13
C ASP A 52 12.94 9.55 -0.98
N LEU A 53 12.02 8.67 -1.39
CA LEU A 53 12.24 7.68 -2.45
C LEU A 53 12.56 8.31 -3.82
N ILE A 54 12.05 9.52 -4.08
CA ILE A 54 12.27 10.23 -5.34
C ILE A 54 13.54 11.06 -5.29
N THR A 55 13.83 11.69 -4.15
CA THR A 55 14.92 12.67 -4.04
C THR A 55 16.29 12.07 -3.75
N SER A 56 16.33 10.89 -3.13
CA SER A 56 17.59 10.21 -2.77
C SER A 56 17.43 8.69 -2.68
N PRO A 57 18.53 7.92 -2.79
CA PRO A 57 18.47 6.46 -2.74
C PRO A 57 17.99 5.95 -1.38
N HIS A 58 16.82 5.35 -1.33
CA HIS A 58 16.23 4.77 -0.12
C HIS A 58 15.60 3.40 -0.40
N VAL A 59 15.45 2.61 0.67
CA VAL A 59 14.65 1.39 0.66
C VAL A 59 13.57 1.53 1.72
N TYR A 60 12.31 1.47 1.32
CA TYR A 60 11.17 1.51 2.23
C TYR A 60 10.38 0.22 2.19
N TYR A 61 9.89 -0.18 3.38
CA TYR A 61 8.95 -1.29 3.55
C TYR A 61 7.68 -0.69 4.14
N LEU A 62 6.59 -0.73 3.35
CA LEU A 62 5.29 -0.21 3.77
C LEU A 62 4.30 -1.37 3.87
N ASP A 63 3.86 -1.61 5.10
CA ASP A 63 2.89 -2.66 5.37
C ASP A 63 1.46 -2.16 5.15
N GLU A 64 0.64 -2.99 4.51
CA GLU A 64 -0.76 -2.71 4.18
C GLU A 64 -0.98 -1.32 3.54
N LEU A 65 -0.19 -1.02 2.51
CA LEU A 65 -0.19 0.32 1.88
C LEU A 65 -1.59 0.74 1.39
N GLY A 66 -2.40 -0.18 0.90
CA GLY A 66 -3.74 0.09 0.37
C GLY A 66 -4.83 0.29 1.44
N GLU A 67 -4.57 -0.06 2.71
CA GLU A 67 -5.57 0.08 3.77
C GLU A 67 -6.00 1.55 3.94
N ASP A 68 -7.29 1.79 4.10
CA ASP A 68 -7.91 3.12 4.24
C ASP A 68 -7.69 4.08 3.03
N LEU A 69 -7.01 3.66 1.97
CA LEU A 69 -6.83 4.49 0.77
C LEU A 69 -7.84 4.12 -0.33
N HIS A 70 -8.29 5.13 -1.06
CA HIS A 70 -8.97 4.87 -2.33
C HIS A 70 -7.98 4.26 -3.34
N ASN A 71 -8.43 3.25 -4.09
CA ASN A 71 -7.56 2.53 -5.03
C ASN A 71 -6.85 3.45 -6.02
N ASP A 72 -7.53 4.49 -6.52
CA ASP A 72 -6.93 5.44 -7.44
C ASP A 72 -5.76 6.22 -6.81
N LEU A 73 -5.86 6.55 -5.50
CA LEU A 73 -4.76 7.20 -4.78
C LEU A 73 -3.57 6.25 -4.60
N LEU A 74 -3.85 4.97 -4.31
CA LEU A 74 -2.81 3.95 -4.23
C LEU A 74 -2.09 3.78 -5.57
N TYR A 75 -2.84 3.69 -6.68
CA TYR A 75 -2.27 3.57 -8.02
C TYR A 75 -1.47 4.81 -8.40
N TYR A 76 -1.99 5.99 -8.10
CA TYR A 76 -1.29 7.24 -8.34
C TYR A 76 0.03 7.30 -7.57
N TYR A 77 0.03 6.94 -6.29
CA TYR A 77 1.23 6.88 -5.45
C TYR A 77 2.30 5.96 -6.05
N LEU A 78 1.93 4.74 -6.45
CA LEU A 78 2.84 3.79 -7.05
C LEU A 78 3.37 4.26 -8.40
N ASN A 79 2.52 4.87 -9.24
CA ASN A 79 2.96 5.43 -10.51
C ASN A 79 3.92 6.60 -10.31
N VAL A 80 3.65 7.50 -9.36
CA VAL A 80 4.57 8.60 -9.04
C VAL A 80 5.93 8.05 -8.62
N PHE A 81 5.98 7.02 -7.78
CA PHE A 81 7.23 6.36 -7.42
C PHE A 81 7.94 5.77 -8.64
N ILE A 82 7.26 4.95 -9.43
CA ILE A 82 7.87 4.20 -10.55
C ILE A 82 8.41 5.13 -11.63
N PHE A 83 7.70 6.22 -11.93
CA PHE A 83 8.12 7.14 -12.99
C PHE A 83 9.15 8.19 -12.55
N ASN A 84 9.36 8.39 -11.26
CA ASN A 84 10.24 9.44 -10.76
C ASN A 84 11.42 8.93 -9.91
N SER A 85 11.51 7.64 -9.62
CA SER A 85 12.60 7.05 -8.84
C SER A 85 13.34 6.00 -9.64
N ASP A 86 14.66 6.16 -9.75
CA ASP A 86 15.58 5.26 -10.48
C ASP A 86 16.59 4.54 -9.56
N LYS A 87 16.71 4.95 -8.31
CA LYS A 87 17.73 4.47 -7.36
C LYS A 87 17.18 3.93 -6.05
N SER A 88 15.87 4.01 -5.85
CA SER A 88 15.24 3.57 -4.62
C SER A 88 14.45 2.28 -4.81
N GLN A 89 14.17 1.60 -3.71
CA GLN A 89 13.35 0.40 -3.69
C GLN A 89 12.17 0.60 -2.74
N LEU A 90 10.98 0.24 -3.22
CA LEU A 90 9.77 0.21 -2.42
C LEU A 90 9.24 -1.22 -2.36
N VAL A 91 9.14 -1.77 -1.15
CA VAL A 91 8.52 -3.06 -0.87
C VAL A 91 7.22 -2.80 -0.13
N ILE A 92 6.12 -3.32 -0.65
CA ILE A 92 4.80 -3.13 -0.04
C ILE A 92 4.12 -4.47 0.22
N THR A 93 3.33 -4.54 1.29
CA THR A 93 2.28 -5.53 1.41
C THR A 93 0.92 -4.89 1.14
N SER A 94 0.00 -5.64 0.54
CA SER A 94 -1.35 -5.15 0.28
C SER A 94 -2.33 -6.30 0.14
N GLN A 95 -3.54 -6.11 0.64
CA GLN A 95 -4.69 -6.98 0.39
C GLN A 95 -5.51 -6.50 -0.82
N GLU A 96 -5.12 -5.37 -1.43
CA GLU A 96 -5.83 -4.79 -2.57
C GLU A 96 -5.52 -5.56 -3.86
N THR A 97 -6.42 -6.45 -4.20
CA THR A 97 -6.24 -7.36 -5.34
C THR A 97 -6.36 -6.69 -6.71
N THR A 98 -6.98 -5.50 -6.79
CA THR A 98 -7.10 -4.76 -8.04
C THR A 98 -5.76 -4.23 -8.54
N LEU A 99 -4.73 -4.16 -7.69
CA LEU A 99 -3.34 -3.95 -8.12
C LEU A 99 -2.90 -4.94 -9.19
N LEU A 100 -3.34 -6.20 -9.09
CA LEU A 100 -3.00 -7.26 -10.05
C LEU A 100 -3.61 -7.03 -11.44
N SER A 101 -4.53 -6.08 -11.60
CA SER A 101 -5.10 -5.71 -12.90
C SER A 101 -4.29 -4.65 -13.64
N GLN A 102 -3.35 -3.98 -12.96
CA GLN A 102 -2.55 -2.91 -13.55
C GLN A 102 -1.59 -3.44 -14.62
N ASP A 103 -1.48 -2.74 -15.73
CA ASP A 103 -0.63 -3.15 -16.86
C ASP A 103 0.83 -3.29 -16.44
N MET A 104 1.36 -2.34 -15.67
CA MET A 104 2.74 -2.38 -15.18
C MET A 104 3.04 -3.63 -14.34
N ILE A 105 2.06 -4.16 -13.62
CA ILE A 105 2.18 -5.39 -12.84
C ILE A 105 2.11 -6.61 -13.77
N ASN A 106 1.19 -6.61 -14.73
CA ASN A 106 1.05 -7.72 -15.69
C ASN A 106 2.26 -7.84 -16.64
N GLU A 107 2.90 -6.73 -16.98
CA GLU A 107 4.13 -6.70 -17.78
C GLU A 107 5.35 -7.15 -16.97
N ASN A 108 5.37 -6.90 -15.67
CA ASN A 108 6.50 -7.17 -14.77
C ASN A 108 6.10 -8.10 -13.61
N ARG A 109 5.51 -9.25 -13.91
CA ARG A 109 4.95 -10.20 -12.91
C ARG A 109 5.92 -10.63 -11.82
N GLY A 110 7.22 -10.58 -12.09
CA GLY A 110 8.26 -10.93 -11.13
C GLY A 110 8.38 -9.96 -9.94
N VAL A 111 7.73 -8.79 -9.99
CA VAL A 111 7.69 -7.85 -8.86
C VAL A 111 6.62 -8.25 -7.81
N VAL A 112 5.70 -9.15 -8.17
CA VAL A 112 4.63 -9.60 -7.29
C VAL A 112 5.02 -10.92 -6.62
N TRP A 113 4.78 -10.99 -5.31
CA TRP A 113 4.93 -12.19 -4.52
C TRP A 113 3.62 -12.54 -3.84
N PHE A 114 3.17 -13.78 -4.02
CA PHE A 114 2.04 -14.34 -3.31
C PHE A 114 2.55 -15.05 -2.07
N VAL A 115 1.91 -14.78 -0.93
CA VAL A 115 2.28 -15.36 0.35
C VAL A 115 1.11 -16.15 0.89
N GLU A 116 1.34 -17.42 1.18
CA GLU A 116 0.33 -18.32 1.72
C GLU A 116 0.85 -19.00 2.98
N LYS A 117 -0.02 -19.18 3.96
CA LYS A 117 0.32 -19.93 5.17
C LYS A 117 0.01 -21.42 4.94
N ASN A 118 1.03 -22.27 5.01
CA ASN A 118 0.86 -23.70 4.98
C ASN A 118 0.14 -24.16 6.26
N LYS A 119 -0.95 -24.90 6.11
CA LYS A 119 -1.80 -25.32 7.23
C LYS A 119 -1.18 -26.40 8.11
N GLU A 120 -0.38 -27.27 7.52
CA GLU A 120 0.23 -28.40 8.23
C GLU A 120 1.45 -27.95 9.03
N THR A 121 2.27 -27.09 8.43
CA THR A 121 3.55 -26.66 9.01
C THR A 121 3.47 -25.29 9.70
N ALA A 122 2.37 -24.55 9.49
CA ALA A 122 2.21 -23.15 9.91
C ALA A 122 3.30 -22.20 9.38
N SER A 123 4.11 -22.65 8.43
CA SER A 123 5.12 -21.82 7.75
C SER A 123 4.49 -20.96 6.65
N SER A 124 5.16 -19.87 6.30
CA SER A 124 4.80 -19.06 5.14
C SER A 124 5.51 -19.58 3.89
N GLU A 125 4.75 -19.76 2.83
CA GLU A 125 5.23 -20.13 1.51
C GLU A 125 5.13 -18.92 0.59
N TYR A 126 6.15 -18.74 -0.27
CA TYR A 126 6.26 -17.58 -1.15
C TYR A 126 6.33 -18.06 -2.59
N ALA A 127 5.49 -17.48 -3.44
CA ALA A 127 5.52 -17.75 -4.87
C ALA A 127 5.57 -16.45 -5.66
N ARG A 128 6.56 -16.33 -6.56
CA ARG A 128 6.71 -15.17 -7.42
C ARG A 128 5.70 -15.21 -8.58
N GLY A 129 5.12 -14.07 -8.96
CA GLY A 129 4.04 -14.01 -9.95
C GLY A 129 4.38 -14.53 -11.34
N ASP A 130 5.65 -14.55 -11.72
CA ASP A 130 6.12 -15.11 -12.99
C ASP A 130 6.41 -16.63 -12.92
N SER A 131 6.49 -17.22 -11.71
CA SER A 131 6.76 -18.66 -11.53
C SER A 131 5.58 -19.56 -11.88
N PHE A 132 4.37 -19.03 -12.01
CA PHE A 132 3.16 -19.79 -12.30
C PHE A 132 3.00 -20.22 -13.77
N GLY A 133 3.92 -19.88 -14.65
CA GLY A 133 3.88 -20.24 -16.06
C GLY A 133 2.64 -19.74 -16.82
N LEU A 134 2.07 -18.62 -16.39
CA LEU A 134 0.90 -18.04 -17.04
C LEU A 134 1.27 -17.49 -18.42
N HIS A 135 0.44 -17.80 -19.42
CA HIS A 135 0.59 -17.18 -20.73
C HIS A 135 0.49 -15.63 -20.64
N LYS A 136 1.24 -14.92 -21.49
CA LYS A 136 1.32 -13.45 -21.46
C LYS A 136 -0.04 -12.73 -21.48
N ASN A 137 -1.02 -13.30 -22.18
CA ASN A 137 -2.36 -12.73 -22.33
C ASN A 137 -3.29 -13.03 -21.15
N LEU A 138 -2.85 -13.81 -20.14
CA LEU A 138 -3.65 -14.09 -18.96
C LEU A 138 -3.38 -13.04 -17.90
N SER A 139 -4.41 -12.39 -17.40
CA SER A 139 -4.32 -11.44 -16.30
C SER A 139 -3.99 -12.13 -14.98
N LEU A 140 -3.04 -11.59 -14.21
CA LEU A 140 -2.78 -12.01 -12.83
C LEU A 140 -4.04 -11.90 -11.98
N TYR A 141 -4.78 -10.81 -12.12
CA TYR A 141 -6.02 -10.58 -11.38
C TYR A 141 -7.04 -11.71 -11.59
N ASN A 142 -7.33 -12.05 -12.86
CA ASN A 142 -8.28 -13.12 -13.16
C ASN A 142 -7.77 -14.48 -12.68
N SER A 143 -6.48 -14.76 -12.83
CA SER A 143 -5.86 -15.99 -12.36
C SER A 143 -5.92 -16.12 -10.83
N TYR A 144 -5.71 -15.02 -10.11
CA TYR A 144 -5.87 -14.96 -8.67
C TYR A 144 -7.33 -15.19 -8.25
N ARG A 145 -8.29 -14.50 -8.91
CA ARG A 145 -9.71 -14.64 -8.59
C ARG A 145 -10.22 -16.08 -8.68
N ILE A 146 -9.76 -16.84 -9.65
CA ILE A 146 -10.14 -18.27 -9.79
C ILE A 146 -9.32 -19.21 -8.92
N GLY A 147 -8.43 -18.69 -8.04
CA GLY A 147 -7.63 -19.47 -7.11
C GLY A 147 -6.40 -20.16 -7.71
N ARG A 148 -6.02 -19.81 -8.95
CA ARG A 148 -4.88 -20.46 -9.63
C ARG A 148 -3.51 -20.08 -9.05
N LEU A 149 -3.45 -18.99 -8.31
CA LEU A 149 -2.19 -18.44 -7.76
C LEU A 149 -2.02 -18.69 -6.25
N GLY A 150 -2.95 -19.39 -5.62
CA GLY A 150 -2.95 -19.54 -4.16
C GLY A 150 -3.22 -18.21 -3.43
N ALA A 151 -2.77 -18.14 -2.20
CA ALA A 151 -2.84 -16.94 -1.33
C ALA A 151 -4.26 -16.36 -1.18
N LYS A 152 -5.29 -17.18 -1.30
CA LYS A 152 -6.69 -16.81 -1.07
C LYS A 152 -7.14 -17.22 0.32
N PRO A 153 -7.95 -16.38 0.99
CA PRO A 153 -8.57 -16.80 2.23
C PRO A 153 -9.49 -18.00 1.98
N GLU A 154 -9.41 -19.01 2.82
CA GLU A 154 -10.38 -20.08 2.83
C GLU A 154 -11.64 -19.64 3.54
N LEU A 155 -12.69 -19.49 2.78
CA LEU A 155 -14.02 -19.19 3.29
C LEU A 155 -14.69 -20.51 3.66
N GLY A 156 -15.03 -20.69 4.93
CA GLY A 156 -15.79 -21.82 5.41
C GLY A 156 -17.22 -21.85 4.85
N SER A 157 -18.06 -22.75 5.40
CA SER A 157 -19.49 -22.79 5.07
C SER A 157 -20.18 -21.48 5.47
N ILE A 158 -21.05 -20.99 4.59
CA ILE A 158 -21.97 -19.88 4.93
C ILE A 158 -23.12 -20.34 5.84
N PHE A 159 -23.28 -21.63 6.00
CA PHE A 159 -24.29 -22.20 6.91
C PHE A 159 -23.67 -22.41 8.29
N ILE A 160 -24.26 -21.80 9.28
CA ILE A 160 -23.90 -21.95 10.70
C ILE A 160 -24.82 -23.02 11.29
N ASN A 161 -24.24 -24.14 11.73
CA ASN A 161 -24.98 -25.12 12.49
C ASN A 161 -24.98 -24.64 13.95
N LEU A 162 -26.14 -24.28 14.46
CA LEU A 162 -26.33 -23.81 15.84
C LEU A 162 -26.77 -24.95 16.78
N GLU A 163 -26.83 -26.18 16.26
CA GLU A 163 -27.19 -27.36 17.05
C GLU A 163 -25.90 -28.06 17.51
N ASP A 164 -25.32 -27.57 18.63
CA ASP A 164 -24.43 -28.30 19.55
C ASP A 164 -24.67 -27.83 20.99
#